data_772a0f8298fb47ddfac338197721eed5
#
_entry.id   772a0f8298fb47ddfac338197721eed5
#
_cell.length_a   1.000
_cell.length_b   1.000
_cell.length_c   1.000
_cell.angle_alpha   90.00
_cell.angle_beta   90.00
_cell.angle_gamma   90.00
#
_symmetry.space_group_name_H-M   'P 1'
#
loop_
_entity.id
_entity.type
_entity.pdbx_description
1 polymer ?
#
loop_
_entity_poly.entity_id
_entity_poly.type
_entity_poly.pdbx_seq_one_letter_code
_entity_poly.pdbx_strand_id
1 'polypeptide(L)'
;ISDVLEIVSGDDYSRTLSHLISAYGEGSLAQAVSPDGKLMITIARREGVDWDPLQDLCARAYYLLGRDYSLPPVKIFLEKLSPVGAGLGGGSSDAAFALKMLNSMFSLGLDDSSLAGYASELGSDCAFFVHNRPMFGEGRGEKLSAFPIDSIDFGQEAGSACRYVLKLVVPDGVAVSTAEAYKGIVPGIPEISLREILAMPVEQWKGLLSNDFENTVFKAHPELERIKHSLYDSGAVYASMSGSGSSLFALYERE
;
A
#
# COMPACT_ATOMS: atom_id res chain seq x y z
N ILE A 1 -0.30 9.55 -5.20
CA ILE A 1 0.46 9.37 -3.95
C ILE A 1 1.45 8.26 -4.23
N SER A 2 2.73 8.50 -4.00
CA SER A 2 3.80 7.53 -4.22
C SER A 2 4.99 7.87 -3.32
N ASP A 3 5.62 6.86 -2.74
CA ASP A 3 6.91 6.99 -2.07
C ASP A 3 8.05 6.96 -3.11
N VAL A 4 9.24 7.37 -2.73
CA VAL A 4 10.44 7.27 -3.57
C VAL A 4 11.40 6.27 -2.94
N LEU A 5 11.77 5.25 -3.70
CA LEU A 5 12.67 4.20 -3.28
C LEU A 5 13.87 4.11 -4.24
N GLU A 6 15.08 4.17 -3.71
CA GLU A 6 16.32 3.90 -4.42
C GLU A 6 17.11 2.81 -3.69
N ILE A 7 17.65 1.86 -4.43
CA ILE A 7 18.61 0.86 -3.93
C ILE A 7 19.86 0.92 -4.79
N VAL A 8 21.01 1.10 -4.15
CA VAL A 8 22.32 1.14 -4.83
C VAL A 8 23.27 0.12 -4.22
N SER A 9 24.32 -0.25 -4.95
CA SER A 9 25.42 -1.05 -4.43
C SER A 9 26.06 -0.39 -3.19
N GLY A 10 26.58 -1.18 -2.27
CA GLY A 10 27.22 -0.68 -1.05
C GLY A 10 28.34 0.33 -1.31
N ASP A 11 29.04 0.19 -2.44
CA ASP A 11 30.15 1.07 -2.83
C ASP A 11 29.71 2.28 -3.65
N ASP A 12 28.46 2.30 -4.16
CA ASP A 12 27.99 3.39 -5.02
C ASP A 12 27.58 4.62 -4.21
N TYR A 13 27.70 5.79 -4.86
CA TYR A 13 27.22 7.06 -4.34
C TYR A 13 25.73 7.23 -4.71
N SER A 14 24.91 7.59 -3.71
CA SER A 14 23.50 7.91 -3.93
C SER A 14 23.29 9.40 -4.16
N ARG A 15 22.59 9.76 -5.23
CA ARG A 15 22.10 11.12 -5.44
C ARG A 15 20.88 11.43 -4.56
N THR A 16 20.09 10.42 -4.23
CA THR A 16 18.91 10.52 -3.37
C THR A 16 19.28 10.98 -1.98
N LEU A 17 20.41 10.51 -1.39
CA LEU A 17 20.84 10.97 -0.09
C LEU A 17 21.06 12.49 -0.04
N SER A 18 21.69 13.06 -1.06
CA SER A 18 21.91 14.51 -1.16
C SER A 18 20.59 15.28 -1.25
N HIS A 19 19.62 14.74 -1.98
CA HIS A 19 18.27 15.29 -2.05
C HIS A 19 17.57 15.22 -0.68
N LEU A 20 17.59 14.08 -0.01
CA LEU A 20 16.96 13.90 1.31
C LEU A 20 17.57 14.84 2.37
N ILE A 21 18.90 14.98 2.40
CA ILE A 21 19.58 15.92 3.31
C ILE A 21 19.13 17.35 3.02
N SER A 22 19.04 17.74 1.75
CA SER A 22 18.60 19.08 1.36
C SER A 22 17.13 19.35 1.72
N ALA A 23 16.26 18.37 1.54
CA ALA A 23 14.82 18.52 1.74
C ALA A 23 14.38 18.44 3.22
N TYR A 24 15.04 17.58 4.01
CA TYR A 24 14.62 17.26 5.38
C TYR A 24 15.61 17.72 6.45
N GLY A 25 16.88 17.99 6.09
CA GLY A 25 17.99 18.21 7.01
C GLY A 25 18.57 16.88 7.52
N GLU A 26 19.88 16.81 7.70
CA GLU A 26 20.58 15.58 8.09
C GLU A 26 20.07 14.98 9.41
N GLY A 27 19.77 15.83 10.40
CA GLY A 27 19.26 15.40 11.72
C GLY A 27 17.84 14.87 11.73
N SER A 28 17.10 14.97 10.62
CA SER A 28 15.72 14.49 10.48
C SER A 28 15.63 13.15 9.76
N LEU A 29 16.75 12.61 9.28
CA LEU A 29 16.80 11.32 8.62
C LEU A 29 16.99 10.20 9.65
N ALA A 30 16.16 9.16 9.55
CA ALA A 30 16.38 7.93 10.30
C ALA A 30 17.31 7.01 9.48
N GLN A 31 18.51 6.75 9.99
CA GLN A 31 19.49 5.92 9.33
C GLN A 31 19.98 4.80 10.25
N ALA A 32 20.15 3.61 9.69
CA ALA A 32 20.73 2.49 10.38
C ALA A 32 21.58 1.63 9.45
N VAL A 33 22.59 0.97 10.04
CA VAL A 33 23.46 0.00 9.36
C VAL A 33 23.30 -1.34 10.05
N SER A 34 23.20 -2.41 9.27
CA SER A 34 23.11 -3.77 9.81
C SER A 34 24.39 -4.16 10.57
N PRO A 35 24.29 -5.05 11.56
CA PRO A 35 25.48 -5.50 12.34
C PRO A 35 26.58 -6.12 11.50
N ASP A 36 26.25 -6.73 10.36
CA ASP A 36 27.19 -7.33 9.41
C ASP A 36 27.73 -6.32 8.36
N GLY A 37 27.26 -5.06 8.40
CA GLY A 37 27.65 -4.00 7.49
C GLY A 37 27.12 -4.13 6.06
N LYS A 38 26.27 -5.12 5.77
CA LYS A 38 25.79 -5.39 4.41
C LYS A 38 24.61 -4.53 3.98
N LEU A 39 23.85 -3.99 4.93
CA LEU A 39 22.72 -3.13 4.64
C LEU A 39 22.85 -1.80 5.37
N MET A 40 22.77 -0.71 4.63
CA MET A 40 22.45 0.61 5.18
C MET A 40 21.08 1.03 4.67
N ILE A 41 20.23 1.54 5.55
CA ILE A 41 18.94 2.11 5.17
C ILE A 41 18.80 3.52 5.73
N THR A 42 18.33 4.44 4.89
CA THR A 42 18.03 5.83 5.25
C THR A 42 16.58 6.12 4.88
N ILE A 43 15.78 6.53 5.87
CA ILE A 43 14.37 6.85 5.70
C ILE A 43 14.16 8.32 6.01
N ALA A 44 13.46 9.02 5.11
CA ALA A 44 12.98 10.39 5.29
C ALA A 44 11.46 10.42 5.34
N ARG A 45 10.91 11.15 6.30
CA ARG A 45 9.47 11.41 6.42
C ARG A 45 9.25 12.76 7.11
N ARG A 46 8.28 13.55 6.62
CA ARG A 46 8.01 14.90 7.14
C ARG A 46 7.63 14.90 8.62
N GLU A 47 6.84 13.91 9.06
CA GLU A 47 6.37 13.77 10.43
C GLU A 47 7.40 13.09 11.35
N GLY A 48 8.58 12.74 10.80
CA GLY A 48 9.60 11.94 11.46
C GLY A 48 9.34 10.43 11.31
N VAL A 49 10.36 9.64 11.62
CA VAL A 49 10.34 8.17 11.59
C VAL A 49 10.40 7.68 13.03
N ASP A 50 9.37 6.98 13.47
CA ASP A 50 9.17 6.49 14.84
C ASP A 50 9.36 4.98 14.99
N TRP A 51 9.96 4.33 13.98
CA TRP A 51 10.33 2.91 13.99
C TRP A 51 11.82 2.72 13.71
N ASP A 52 12.36 1.58 14.10
CA ASP A 52 13.73 1.17 13.75
C ASP A 52 13.83 0.95 12.23
N PRO A 53 14.72 1.68 11.50
CA PRO A 53 14.89 1.51 10.07
C PRO A 53 15.24 0.08 9.64
N LEU A 54 15.94 -0.71 10.47
CA LEU A 54 16.24 -2.10 10.16
C LEU A 54 15.02 -3.02 10.26
N GLN A 55 13.94 -2.57 10.89
CA GLN A 55 12.65 -3.25 10.92
C GLN A 55 11.71 -2.82 9.80
N ASP A 56 12.10 -1.82 9.00
CA ASP A 56 11.33 -1.42 7.82
C ASP A 56 11.19 -2.58 6.84
N LEU A 57 10.04 -2.64 6.16
CA LEU A 57 9.74 -3.75 5.24
C LEU A 57 10.73 -3.81 4.06
N CYS A 58 11.32 -2.68 3.64
CA CYS A 58 12.38 -2.66 2.62
C CYS A 58 13.67 -3.33 3.11
N ALA A 59 14.07 -3.06 4.37
CA ALA A 59 15.21 -3.73 4.99
C ALA A 59 14.93 -5.24 5.15
N ARG A 60 13.74 -5.58 5.61
CA ARG A 60 13.31 -6.98 5.76
C ARG A 60 13.26 -7.72 4.42
N ALA A 61 12.92 -7.04 3.31
CA ALA A 61 12.96 -7.62 1.96
C ALA A 61 14.39 -8.04 1.58
N TYR A 62 15.40 -7.22 1.88
CA TYR A 62 16.80 -7.57 1.66
C TYR A 62 17.22 -8.80 2.48
N TYR A 63 16.90 -8.84 3.76
CA TYR A 63 17.23 -9.99 4.61
C TYR A 63 16.52 -11.27 4.16
N LEU A 64 15.27 -11.14 3.74
CA LEU A 64 14.47 -12.28 3.31
C LEU A 64 15.06 -12.94 2.07
N LEU A 65 15.42 -12.16 1.05
CA LEU A 65 16.15 -12.67 -0.12
C LEU A 65 17.54 -13.17 0.26
N GLY A 66 18.23 -12.50 1.20
CA GLY A 66 19.55 -12.90 1.71
C GLY A 66 19.57 -14.25 2.42
N ARG A 67 18.40 -14.79 2.82
CA ARG A 67 18.27 -16.15 3.36
C ARG A 67 18.61 -17.21 2.31
N ASP A 68 18.18 -16.99 1.07
CA ASP A 68 18.26 -17.98 -0.01
C ASP A 68 19.32 -17.61 -1.07
N TYR A 69 19.76 -16.35 -1.11
CA TYR A 69 20.72 -15.82 -2.09
C TYR A 69 21.89 -15.11 -1.39
N SER A 70 23.09 -15.26 -1.94
CA SER A 70 24.27 -14.50 -1.47
C SER A 70 24.22 -13.07 -2.03
N LEU A 71 23.58 -12.15 -1.31
CA LEU A 71 23.44 -10.77 -1.74
C LEU A 71 24.68 -9.93 -1.38
N PRO A 72 25.20 -9.11 -2.31
CA PRO A 72 26.19 -8.08 -2.02
C PRO A 72 25.63 -6.99 -1.09
N PRO A 73 26.51 -6.18 -0.45
CA PRO A 73 26.05 -5.03 0.33
C PRO A 73 25.26 -4.02 -0.50
N VAL A 74 24.23 -3.41 0.14
CA VAL A 74 23.39 -2.38 -0.49
C VAL A 74 23.15 -1.20 0.44
N LYS A 75 22.78 -0.06 -0.17
CA LYS A 75 22.21 1.10 0.50
C LYS A 75 20.79 1.32 -0.02
N ILE A 76 19.84 1.43 0.90
CA ILE A 76 18.43 1.71 0.62
C ILE A 76 18.13 3.13 1.06
N PHE A 77 17.50 3.92 0.19
CA PHE A 77 16.99 5.25 0.48
C PHE A 77 15.51 5.29 0.21
N LEU A 78 14.72 5.63 1.25
CA LEU A 78 13.27 5.65 1.21
C LEU A 78 12.76 7.02 1.65
N GLU A 79 12.07 7.72 0.75
CA GLU A 79 11.32 8.93 1.07
C GLU A 79 9.84 8.60 1.18
N LYS A 80 9.30 8.70 2.40
CA LYS A 80 7.89 8.44 2.70
C LYS A 80 7.05 9.67 2.45
N LEU A 81 6.37 9.70 1.31
CA LEU A 81 5.43 10.76 0.90
C LEU A 81 3.98 10.31 1.05
N SER A 82 3.75 9.01 1.06
CA SER A 82 2.43 8.43 1.35
C SER A 82 2.16 8.41 2.85
N PRO A 83 0.91 8.63 3.28
CA PRO A 83 0.56 8.59 4.70
C PRO A 83 0.73 7.16 5.24
N VAL A 84 1.45 7.05 6.36
CA VAL A 84 1.68 5.77 7.04
C VAL A 84 0.45 5.41 7.88
N GLY A 85 0.01 4.15 7.81
CA GLY A 85 -1.12 3.68 8.62
C GLY A 85 -2.49 4.19 8.18
N ALA A 86 -2.62 4.66 6.94
CA ALA A 86 -3.87 5.21 6.41
C ALA A 86 -4.69 4.23 5.54
N GLY A 87 -4.41 2.94 5.60
CA GLY A 87 -5.14 1.92 4.82
C GLY A 87 -4.82 1.89 3.33
N LEU A 88 -3.69 2.49 2.91
CA LEU A 88 -3.28 2.56 1.50
C LEU A 88 -2.21 1.53 1.11
N GLY A 89 -1.67 0.78 2.07
CA GLY A 89 -0.67 -0.25 1.81
C GLY A 89 0.71 0.27 1.38
N GLY A 90 1.06 1.54 1.68
CA GLY A 90 2.32 2.16 1.23
C GLY A 90 3.56 1.35 1.60
N GLY A 91 3.69 0.93 2.86
CA GLY A 91 4.83 0.10 3.28
C GLY A 91 4.89 -1.27 2.59
N SER A 92 3.73 -1.88 2.31
CA SER A 92 3.64 -3.13 1.55
C SER A 92 4.04 -2.94 0.09
N SER A 93 3.69 -1.80 -0.50
CA SER A 93 4.15 -1.40 -1.83
C SER A 93 5.66 -1.24 -1.86
N ASP A 94 6.24 -0.49 -0.92
CA ASP A 94 7.69 -0.27 -0.85
C ASP A 94 8.44 -1.59 -0.75
N ALA A 95 7.97 -2.52 0.10
CA ALA A 95 8.55 -3.85 0.24
C ALA A 95 8.52 -4.66 -1.06
N ALA A 96 7.39 -4.66 -1.76
CA ALA A 96 7.25 -5.37 -3.03
C ALA A 96 8.18 -4.80 -4.10
N PHE A 97 8.28 -3.47 -4.17
CA PHE A 97 9.23 -2.83 -5.09
C PHE A 97 10.68 -3.05 -4.68
N ALA A 98 11.01 -3.08 -3.38
CA ALA A 98 12.34 -3.45 -2.90
C ALA A 98 12.72 -4.86 -3.36
N LEU A 99 11.82 -5.86 -3.23
CA LEU A 99 12.04 -7.21 -3.75
C LEU A 99 12.29 -7.22 -5.27
N LYS A 100 11.48 -6.50 -6.05
CA LYS A 100 11.64 -6.39 -7.51
C LYS A 100 12.97 -5.74 -7.90
N MET A 101 13.34 -4.66 -7.22
CA MET A 101 14.60 -3.95 -7.47
C MET A 101 15.80 -4.84 -7.15
N LEU A 102 15.81 -5.53 -6.01
CA LEU A 102 16.87 -6.46 -5.62
C LEU A 102 16.97 -7.65 -6.58
N ASN A 103 15.82 -8.21 -7.00
CA ASN A 103 15.78 -9.28 -8.02
C ASN A 103 16.42 -8.83 -9.33
N SER A 104 16.06 -7.64 -9.81
CA SER A 104 16.62 -7.06 -11.04
C SER A 104 18.10 -6.72 -10.89
N MET A 105 18.48 -6.04 -9.80
CA MET A 105 19.85 -5.56 -9.54
C MET A 105 20.85 -6.71 -9.48
N PHE A 106 20.47 -7.82 -8.85
CA PHE A 106 21.34 -8.98 -8.68
C PHE A 106 21.04 -10.12 -9.64
N SER A 107 20.15 -9.91 -10.62
CA SER A 107 19.80 -10.89 -11.64
C SER A 107 19.41 -12.25 -11.05
N LEU A 108 18.57 -12.25 -9.98
CA LEU A 108 18.22 -13.47 -9.27
C LEU A 108 17.30 -14.39 -10.08
N GLY A 109 16.68 -13.90 -11.15
CA GLY A 109 15.84 -14.69 -12.06
C GLY A 109 14.49 -15.11 -11.48
N LEU A 110 14.02 -14.43 -10.43
CA LEU A 110 12.72 -14.68 -9.81
C LEU A 110 11.60 -14.15 -10.70
N ASP A 111 10.59 -14.95 -10.96
CA ASP A 111 9.34 -14.54 -11.59
C ASP A 111 8.38 -13.88 -10.56
N ASP A 112 7.29 -13.31 -11.06
CA ASP A 112 6.29 -12.64 -10.18
C ASP A 112 5.66 -13.61 -9.17
N SER A 113 5.52 -14.88 -9.49
CA SER A 113 4.98 -15.90 -8.57
C SER A 113 5.94 -16.14 -7.41
N SER A 114 7.22 -16.30 -7.71
CA SER A 114 8.28 -16.47 -6.70
C SER A 114 8.43 -15.22 -5.83
N LEU A 115 8.42 -14.03 -6.44
CA LEU A 115 8.45 -12.76 -5.71
C LEU A 115 7.22 -12.56 -4.83
N ALA A 116 6.02 -12.96 -5.29
CA ALA A 116 4.81 -12.91 -4.48
C ALA A 116 4.88 -13.88 -3.28
N GLY A 117 5.55 -15.03 -3.44
CA GLY A 117 5.87 -15.95 -2.34
C GLY A 117 6.68 -15.25 -1.24
N TYR A 118 7.81 -14.64 -1.59
CA TYR A 118 8.62 -13.85 -0.65
C TYR A 118 7.83 -12.69 -0.05
N ALA A 119 7.09 -11.94 -0.87
CA ALA A 119 6.30 -10.80 -0.40
C ALA A 119 5.26 -11.21 0.65
N SER A 120 4.63 -12.37 0.51
CA SER A 120 3.64 -12.90 1.47
C SER A 120 4.24 -13.17 2.87
N GLU A 121 5.55 -13.43 2.96
CA GLU A 121 6.26 -13.58 4.24
C GLU A 121 6.51 -12.22 4.93
N LEU A 122 6.57 -11.12 4.16
CA LEU A 122 6.74 -9.76 4.70
C LEU A 122 5.44 -9.19 5.25
N GLY A 123 4.34 -9.42 4.56
CA GLY A 123 3.02 -8.95 4.97
C GLY A 123 1.92 -9.37 4.00
N SER A 124 0.69 -9.43 4.50
CA SER A 124 -0.48 -9.91 3.74
C SER A 124 -0.71 -9.17 2.42
N ASP A 125 -0.46 -7.85 2.42
CA ASP A 125 -0.75 -7.01 1.25
C ASP A 125 0.46 -6.90 0.30
N CYS A 126 1.67 -7.36 0.71
CA CYS A 126 2.88 -7.18 -0.11
C CYS A 126 2.80 -7.93 -1.44
N ALA A 127 2.23 -9.14 -1.45
CA ALA A 127 2.08 -9.94 -2.67
C ALA A 127 1.19 -9.27 -3.72
N PHE A 128 0.17 -8.51 -3.30
CA PHE A 128 -0.68 -7.72 -4.18
C PHE A 128 0.14 -6.71 -5.00
N PHE A 129 1.07 -6.00 -4.35
CA PHE A 129 1.90 -4.99 -5.01
C PHE A 129 2.98 -5.59 -5.93
N VAL A 130 3.34 -6.87 -5.77
CA VAL A 130 4.15 -7.57 -6.77
C VAL A 130 3.42 -7.63 -8.10
N HIS A 131 2.14 -7.99 -8.09
CA HIS A 131 1.32 -8.05 -9.31
C HIS A 131 0.92 -6.66 -9.81
N ASN A 132 0.79 -5.68 -8.91
CA ASN A 132 0.45 -4.28 -9.20
C ASN A 132 -0.74 -4.11 -10.17
N ARG A 133 -1.76 -4.89 -9.97
CA ARG A 133 -3.02 -4.89 -10.72
C ARG A 133 -4.17 -5.30 -9.81
N PRO A 134 -5.42 -4.99 -10.15
CA PRO A 134 -6.57 -5.41 -9.35
C PRO A 134 -6.64 -6.93 -9.20
N MET A 135 -6.81 -7.36 -7.95
CA MET A 135 -6.82 -8.76 -7.56
C MET A 135 -7.90 -9.01 -6.52
N PHE A 136 -8.45 -10.21 -6.51
CA PHE A 136 -9.16 -10.73 -5.34
C PHE A 136 -8.15 -11.32 -4.36
N GLY A 137 -8.26 -10.93 -3.09
CA GLY A 137 -7.54 -11.53 -1.98
C GLY A 137 -8.46 -12.41 -1.15
N GLU A 138 -8.09 -13.65 -0.91
CA GLU A 138 -8.76 -14.60 -0.02
C GLU A 138 -7.80 -15.02 1.11
N GLY A 139 -8.36 -15.68 2.14
CA GLY A 139 -7.58 -16.02 3.32
C GLY A 139 -7.31 -14.77 4.17
N ARG A 140 -6.05 -14.45 4.41
CA ARG A 140 -5.61 -13.19 5.05
C ARG A 140 -5.19 -12.13 4.04
N GLY A 141 -5.47 -12.34 2.72
CA GLY A 141 -5.07 -11.50 1.61
C GLY A 141 -3.93 -12.10 0.76
N GLU A 142 -3.36 -13.23 1.17
CA GLU A 142 -2.24 -13.88 0.48
C GLU A 142 -2.64 -14.72 -0.73
N LYS A 143 -3.89 -15.19 -0.78
CA LYS A 143 -4.40 -15.98 -1.91
C LYS A 143 -4.98 -15.06 -2.96
N LEU A 144 -4.13 -14.63 -3.89
CA LEU A 144 -4.50 -13.67 -4.92
C LEU A 144 -4.99 -14.36 -6.19
N SER A 145 -6.11 -13.88 -6.71
CA SER A 145 -6.61 -14.24 -8.04
C SER A 145 -6.94 -13.00 -8.85
N ALA A 146 -6.71 -13.05 -10.16
CA ALA A 146 -6.96 -11.92 -11.04
C ALA A 146 -8.45 -11.53 -10.99
N PHE A 147 -8.70 -10.25 -10.93
CA PHE A 147 -10.03 -9.67 -11.09
C PHE A 147 -10.13 -9.00 -12.46
N PRO A 148 -10.99 -9.49 -13.37
CA PRO A 148 -11.26 -8.78 -14.61
C PRO A 148 -12.06 -7.51 -14.30
N ILE A 149 -11.40 -6.35 -14.37
CA ILE A 149 -12.07 -5.05 -14.22
C ILE A 149 -12.63 -4.60 -15.57
N ASP A 150 -13.40 -5.42 -16.24
CA ASP A 150 -14.09 -5.00 -17.46
C ASP A 150 -15.30 -4.08 -17.17
N SER A 151 -15.75 -4.07 -15.91
CA SER A 151 -16.92 -3.30 -15.47
C SER A 151 -16.59 -1.89 -14.94
N ILE A 152 -15.32 -1.61 -14.61
CA ILE A 152 -14.89 -0.30 -14.11
C ILE A 152 -13.88 0.27 -15.09
N ASP A 153 -14.34 1.14 -15.98
CA ASP A 153 -13.46 1.84 -16.91
C ASP A 153 -12.72 2.98 -16.19
N PHE A 154 -11.54 2.68 -15.69
CA PHE A 154 -10.60 3.65 -15.14
C PHE A 154 -9.62 4.18 -16.19
N GLY A 155 -9.87 3.96 -17.50
CA GLY A 155 -9.04 4.49 -18.58
C GLY A 155 -7.63 3.91 -18.60
N GLN A 156 -7.51 2.60 -18.61
CA GLN A 156 -6.21 1.91 -18.69
C GLN A 156 -5.50 2.07 -20.04
N GLU A 157 -6.21 2.44 -21.08
CA GLU A 157 -5.62 2.75 -22.38
C GLU A 157 -5.52 4.26 -22.59
N ALA A 158 -4.37 4.72 -23.07
CA ALA A 158 -4.17 6.13 -23.44
C ALA A 158 -5.18 6.52 -24.53
N GLY A 159 -6.22 7.27 -24.15
CA GLY A 159 -7.27 7.75 -25.05
C GLY A 159 -8.64 7.15 -24.83
N SER A 160 -8.83 6.16 -23.94
CA SER A 160 -10.16 5.73 -23.54
C SER A 160 -10.79 6.75 -22.56
N ALA A 161 -12.07 7.09 -22.78
CA ALA A 161 -12.80 7.97 -21.89
C ALA A 161 -13.17 7.20 -20.62
N CYS A 162 -12.39 7.40 -19.57
CA CYS A 162 -12.68 6.88 -18.22
C CYS A 162 -14.06 7.34 -17.79
N ARG A 163 -14.98 6.42 -17.50
CA ARG A 163 -16.34 6.77 -17.04
C ARG A 163 -16.34 7.32 -15.62
N TYR A 164 -15.42 6.87 -14.79
CA TYR A 164 -15.36 7.28 -13.38
C TYR A 164 -14.03 7.95 -13.04
N VAL A 165 -14.09 8.92 -12.16
CA VAL A 165 -12.92 9.56 -11.51
C VAL A 165 -12.83 9.08 -10.08
N LEU A 166 -11.68 8.57 -9.68
CA LEU A 166 -11.37 8.21 -8.29
C LEU A 166 -10.89 9.45 -7.54
N LYS A 167 -11.57 9.80 -6.45
CA LYS A 167 -11.11 10.78 -5.47
C LYS A 167 -10.66 10.06 -4.21
N LEU A 168 -9.43 10.33 -3.77
CA LEU A 168 -8.89 9.85 -2.51
C LEU A 168 -8.93 10.98 -1.48
N VAL A 169 -9.37 10.66 -0.26
CA VAL A 169 -9.37 11.55 0.89
C VAL A 169 -8.56 10.91 1.99
N VAL A 170 -7.52 11.62 2.43
CA VAL A 170 -6.70 11.23 3.58
C VAL A 170 -7.01 12.23 4.69
N PRO A 171 -7.77 11.85 5.74
CA PRO A 171 -8.11 12.76 6.81
C PRO A 171 -6.88 13.13 7.65
N ASP A 172 -6.68 14.42 7.88
CA ASP A 172 -5.58 14.89 8.73
C ASP A 172 -5.83 14.54 10.19
N GLY A 173 -4.78 14.05 10.87
CA GLY A 173 -4.80 13.81 12.30
C GLY A 173 -5.63 12.60 12.75
N VAL A 174 -6.15 11.80 11.82
CA VAL A 174 -6.90 10.57 12.15
C VAL A 174 -6.05 9.35 11.84
N ALA A 175 -5.59 8.69 12.88
CA ALA A 175 -4.86 7.42 12.78
C ALA A 175 -5.73 6.28 13.29
N VAL A 176 -5.89 5.23 12.51
CA VAL A 176 -6.65 4.02 12.87
C VAL A 176 -5.66 2.87 13.05
N SER A 177 -5.70 2.24 14.21
CA SER A 177 -4.93 1.01 14.44
C SER A 177 -5.60 -0.17 13.72
N THR A 178 -4.86 -0.84 12.84
CA THR A 178 -5.34 -2.07 12.17
C THR A 178 -5.79 -3.11 13.19
N ALA A 179 -5.07 -3.26 14.31
CA ALA A 179 -5.44 -4.19 15.39
C ALA A 179 -6.77 -3.82 16.05
N GLU A 180 -7.07 -2.53 16.18
CA GLU A 180 -8.35 -2.04 16.71
C GLU A 180 -9.48 -2.29 15.71
N ALA A 181 -9.28 -2.01 14.43
CA ALA A 181 -10.25 -2.28 13.39
C ALA A 181 -10.65 -3.75 13.36
N TYR A 182 -9.69 -4.67 13.48
CA TYR A 182 -9.97 -6.13 13.53
C TYR A 182 -10.74 -6.58 14.77
N LYS A 183 -10.56 -5.95 15.93
CA LYS A 183 -11.24 -6.36 17.18
C LYS A 183 -12.76 -6.30 17.10
N GLY A 184 -13.31 -5.45 16.27
CA GLY A 184 -14.76 -5.29 16.13
C GLY A 184 -15.37 -6.04 14.95
N ILE A 185 -14.57 -6.75 14.17
CA ILE A 185 -15.08 -7.55 13.04
C ILE A 185 -15.89 -8.73 13.56
N VAL A 186 -17.10 -8.88 13.04
CA VAL A 186 -17.93 -10.07 13.21
C VAL A 186 -17.94 -10.81 11.87
N PRO A 187 -17.19 -11.90 11.73
CA PRO A 187 -17.17 -12.65 10.48
C PRO A 187 -18.55 -13.18 10.12
N GLY A 188 -18.93 -13.04 8.86
CA GLY A 188 -20.20 -13.52 8.32
C GLY A 188 -20.04 -13.95 6.86
N ILE A 189 -21.01 -14.72 6.39
CA ILE A 189 -21.11 -15.06 4.96
C ILE A 189 -22.12 -14.08 4.36
N PRO A 190 -21.73 -13.23 3.38
CA PRO A 190 -22.64 -12.30 2.75
C PRO A 190 -23.69 -13.05 1.91
N GLU A 191 -24.90 -12.50 1.79
CA GLU A 191 -25.96 -13.05 0.94
C GLU A 191 -25.60 -13.01 -0.55
N ILE A 192 -24.90 -11.94 -0.96
CA ILE A 192 -24.39 -11.75 -2.32
C ILE A 192 -22.86 -11.72 -2.25
N SER A 193 -22.21 -12.53 -3.06
CA SER A 193 -20.73 -12.58 -3.06
C SER A 193 -20.13 -11.27 -3.56
N LEU A 194 -18.92 -10.94 -3.07
CA LEU A 194 -18.16 -9.79 -3.55
C LEU A 194 -17.97 -9.80 -5.07
N ARG A 195 -17.77 -10.98 -5.66
CA ARG A 195 -17.62 -11.15 -7.12
C ARG A 195 -18.88 -10.77 -7.88
N GLU A 196 -20.05 -11.16 -7.36
CA GLU A 196 -21.35 -10.81 -7.96
C GLU A 196 -21.63 -9.31 -7.85
N ILE A 197 -21.36 -8.69 -6.69
CA ILE A 197 -21.55 -7.25 -6.50
C ILE A 197 -20.64 -6.46 -7.46
N LEU A 198 -19.37 -6.82 -7.55
CA LEU A 198 -18.40 -6.12 -8.40
C LEU A 198 -18.65 -6.33 -9.91
N ALA A 199 -19.43 -7.33 -10.31
CA ALA A 199 -19.91 -7.50 -11.67
C ALA A 199 -21.13 -6.61 -12.00
N MET A 200 -21.77 -5.98 -11.00
CA MET A 200 -22.88 -5.05 -11.20
C MET A 200 -22.35 -3.66 -11.58
N PRO A 201 -23.18 -2.82 -12.25
CA PRO A 201 -22.85 -1.40 -12.44
C PRO A 201 -22.51 -0.70 -11.12
N VAL A 202 -21.54 0.23 -11.15
CA VAL A 202 -21.04 0.94 -9.95
C VAL A 202 -22.16 1.64 -9.19
N GLU A 203 -23.19 2.12 -9.89
CA GLU A 203 -24.36 2.80 -9.32
C GLU A 203 -25.17 1.89 -8.39
N GLN A 204 -25.01 0.58 -8.52
CA GLN A 204 -25.70 -0.41 -7.67
C GLN A 204 -24.86 -0.82 -6.46
N TRP A 205 -23.59 -0.40 -6.35
CA TRP A 205 -22.72 -0.80 -5.25
C TRP A 205 -23.11 -0.17 -3.91
N LYS A 206 -23.70 1.04 -3.94
CA LYS A 206 -24.14 1.71 -2.72
C LYS A 206 -25.14 0.86 -1.96
N GLY A 207 -24.79 0.48 -0.72
CA GLY A 207 -25.63 -0.37 0.13
C GLY A 207 -25.43 -1.89 -0.06
N LEU A 208 -24.77 -2.33 -1.14
CA LEU A 208 -24.42 -3.73 -1.37
C LEU A 208 -22.95 -4.01 -1.06
N LEU A 209 -22.05 -3.16 -1.55
CA LEU A 209 -20.61 -3.25 -1.30
C LEU A 209 -20.28 -2.45 -0.05
N SER A 210 -19.82 -3.12 1.00
CA SER A 210 -19.40 -2.49 2.26
C SER A 210 -17.99 -2.93 2.66
N ASN A 211 -17.29 -2.05 3.34
CA ASN A 211 -16.07 -2.39 4.05
C ASN A 211 -16.43 -2.74 5.50
N ASP A 212 -16.24 -3.98 5.91
CA ASP A 212 -16.64 -4.47 7.24
C ASP A 212 -15.96 -3.72 8.39
N PHE A 213 -14.78 -3.15 8.17
CA PHE A 213 -14.11 -2.32 9.17
C PHE A 213 -14.87 -1.04 9.49
N GLU A 214 -15.67 -0.50 8.57
CA GLU A 214 -16.44 0.74 8.78
C GLU A 214 -17.33 0.66 10.01
N ASN A 215 -17.96 -0.48 10.26
CA ASN A 215 -18.85 -0.68 11.42
C ASN A 215 -18.14 -0.47 12.77
N THR A 216 -16.86 -0.78 12.85
CA THR A 216 -16.06 -0.61 14.06
C THR A 216 -15.38 0.74 14.07
N VAL A 217 -14.72 1.08 12.97
CA VAL A 217 -13.91 2.29 12.87
C VAL A 217 -14.76 3.55 12.97
N PHE A 218 -15.94 3.60 12.34
CA PHE A 218 -16.80 4.79 12.40
C PHE A 218 -17.41 5.03 13.80
N LYS A 219 -17.56 3.97 14.62
CA LYS A 219 -17.95 4.16 16.02
C LYS A 219 -16.88 4.85 16.85
N ALA A 220 -15.61 4.51 16.58
CA ALA A 220 -14.47 5.12 17.27
C ALA A 220 -14.08 6.49 16.65
N HIS A 221 -14.29 6.64 15.35
CA HIS A 221 -13.91 7.80 14.55
C HIS A 221 -15.10 8.31 13.71
N PRO A 222 -16.13 8.92 14.34
CA PRO A 222 -17.35 9.35 13.64
C PRO A 222 -17.10 10.44 12.59
N GLU A 223 -15.95 11.12 12.63
CA GLU A 223 -15.50 12.05 11.59
C GLU A 223 -15.31 11.36 10.24
N LEU A 224 -14.88 10.10 10.19
CA LEU A 224 -14.72 9.33 8.96
C LEU A 224 -16.08 9.03 8.31
N GLU A 225 -17.08 8.69 9.10
CA GLU A 225 -18.44 8.49 8.62
C GLU A 225 -19.02 9.79 8.03
N ARG A 226 -18.80 10.94 8.71
CA ARG A 226 -19.20 12.25 8.19
C ARG A 226 -18.53 12.59 6.86
N ILE A 227 -17.24 12.25 6.70
CA ILE A 227 -16.53 12.41 5.42
C ILE A 227 -17.18 11.54 4.36
N LYS A 228 -17.46 10.27 4.63
CA LYS A 228 -18.14 9.37 3.68
C LYS A 228 -19.50 9.93 3.25
N HIS A 229 -20.31 10.43 4.18
CA HIS A 229 -21.58 11.07 3.85
C HIS A 229 -21.38 12.30 2.97
N SER A 230 -20.40 13.16 3.28
CA SER A 230 -20.13 14.36 2.47
C SER A 230 -19.67 14.03 1.04
N LEU A 231 -19.01 12.89 0.84
CA LEU A 231 -18.65 12.41 -0.49
C LEU A 231 -19.90 12.06 -1.30
N TYR A 232 -20.86 11.36 -0.69
CA TYR A 232 -22.15 11.09 -1.34
C TYR A 232 -22.96 12.38 -1.60
N ASP A 233 -23.00 13.30 -0.63
CA ASP A 233 -23.70 14.58 -0.78
C ASP A 233 -23.10 15.45 -1.90
N SER A 234 -21.80 15.26 -2.20
CA SER A 234 -21.11 15.92 -3.30
C SER A 234 -21.25 15.20 -4.66
N GLY A 235 -22.08 14.15 -4.74
CA GLY A 235 -22.41 13.46 -5.99
C GLY A 235 -21.61 12.20 -6.26
N ALA A 236 -20.90 11.63 -5.28
CA ALA A 236 -20.23 10.35 -5.46
C ALA A 236 -21.25 9.24 -5.73
N VAL A 237 -21.03 8.42 -6.75
CA VAL A 237 -21.85 7.22 -7.03
C VAL A 237 -21.52 6.11 -6.04
N TYR A 238 -20.27 6.03 -5.61
CA TYR A 238 -19.82 5.11 -4.57
C TYR A 238 -18.72 5.74 -3.71
N ALA A 239 -18.73 5.47 -2.41
CA ALA A 239 -17.68 5.87 -1.48
C ALA A 239 -17.48 4.80 -0.40
N SER A 240 -16.22 4.56 -0.01
CA SER A 240 -15.85 3.60 1.03
C SER A 240 -14.55 3.98 1.70
N MET A 241 -14.33 3.44 2.90
CA MET A 241 -13.05 3.48 3.56
C MET A 241 -12.08 2.50 2.89
N SER A 242 -10.80 2.84 2.80
CA SER A 242 -9.74 1.99 2.26
C SER A 242 -9.12 1.13 3.35
N GLY A 243 -9.17 -0.21 3.18
CA GLY A 243 -8.62 -1.15 4.15
C GLY A 243 -9.14 -0.93 5.56
N SER A 244 -8.29 -0.90 6.55
CA SER A 244 -8.62 -0.61 7.95
C SER A 244 -8.75 0.89 8.27
N GLY A 245 -8.67 1.77 7.27
CA GLY A 245 -8.72 3.22 7.43
C GLY A 245 -7.34 3.82 7.70
N SER A 246 -7.27 5.11 7.84
CA SER A 246 -8.31 6.18 7.89
C SER A 246 -8.72 6.73 6.54
N SER A 247 -8.00 6.43 5.44
CA SER A 247 -8.33 6.96 4.11
C SER A 247 -9.70 6.50 3.61
N LEU A 248 -10.36 7.37 2.87
CA LEU A 248 -11.58 7.06 2.13
C LEU A 248 -11.37 7.34 0.65
N PHE A 249 -12.12 6.63 -0.18
CA PHE A 249 -12.16 6.91 -1.60
C PHE A 249 -13.61 7.05 -2.09
N ALA A 250 -13.77 7.75 -3.19
CA ALA A 250 -15.06 7.90 -3.85
C ALA A 250 -14.91 7.86 -5.36
N LEU A 251 -15.95 7.35 -6.02
CA LEU A 251 -16.08 7.31 -7.46
C LEU A 251 -17.13 8.32 -7.91
N TYR A 252 -16.76 9.16 -8.86
CA TYR A 252 -17.63 10.16 -9.47
C TYR A 252 -17.76 9.86 -10.96
N GLU A 253 -18.95 10.01 -11.53
CA GLU A 253 -19.08 10.01 -12.97
C GLU A 253 -18.30 11.20 -13.57
N ARG A 254 -17.65 10.94 -14.68
CA ARG A 254 -16.95 11.97 -15.44
C ARG A 254 -17.97 12.72 -16.31
N GLU A 255 -17.99 14.03 -16.21
CA GLU A 255 -18.76 14.92 -17.07
C GLU A 255 -18.25 14.90 -18.53
#